data_dac5dfdcdf304a2b52c9e23a98272eea
#
_entry.id   dac5dfdcdf304a2b52c9e23a98272eea
#
_cell.length_a   1.000
_cell.length_b   1.000
_cell.length_c   1.000
_cell.angle_alpha   90.00
_cell.angle_beta   90.00
_cell.angle_gamma   90.00
#
_symmetry.space_group_name_H-M   'P 1'
#
loop_
_entity.id
_entity.type
_entity.pdbx_description
1 polymer ?
#
loop_
_entity_poly.entity_id
_entity_poly.type
_entity_poly.pdbx_seq_one_letter_code
_entity_poly.pdbx_strand_id
1 'polypeptide(L)'
;MALQSLDIRRLSATTVTPPQGRSPVTGTVAKLIDVSKCIGCKACQTACMEWNDLRDEVGENHGTYDNPTDLTPQSWTVMRFAEHENNDGNLEWLIRKDGCMHCEDPGCLKACPAPGAIVQYTNGIVDFHQENCIGCGYCVAGCPFDVPRISKKDDRAYKCTLCSDRVAVGQEPACVKTCPTGAIVFGTKEDMKVHAEERIVDLKSRGFENAGLYDPLGVGGTHVMYVLHHADKPKLYSNLPERPRISPMVGFWKGWSKPLAVAGMAATALAGFFHYTRVGPNEVSKDEEREALEEARRIREEDHEA
;
A
#
# COMPACT_ATOMS: atom_id res chain seq x y z
N MET A 1 -4.03 31.03 -9.02
CA MET A 1 -4.33 29.60 -9.20
C MET A 1 -5.27 29.18 -8.11
N ALA A 2 -6.42 28.58 -8.42
CA ALA A 2 -7.30 28.04 -7.40
C ALA A 2 -6.63 26.81 -6.76
N LEU A 3 -6.54 26.78 -5.44
CA LEU A 3 -6.10 25.62 -4.70
C LEU A 3 -7.10 24.48 -4.98
N GLN A 4 -6.62 23.35 -5.48
CA GLN A 4 -7.43 22.15 -5.57
C GLN A 4 -7.59 21.58 -4.15
N SER A 5 -8.82 21.54 -3.65
CA SER A 5 -9.06 20.85 -2.39
C SER A 5 -8.98 19.33 -2.63
N LEU A 6 -8.25 18.63 -1.77
CA LEU A 6 -8.22 17.17 -1.76
C LEU A 6 -9.33 16.66 -0.85
N ASP A 7 -10.46 16.27 -1.44
CA ASP A 7 -11.54 15.65 -0.68
C ASP A 7 -11.23 14.17 -0.42
N ILE A 8 -11.39 13.75 0.82
CA ILE A 8 -11.15 12.37 1.23
C ILE A 8 -12.31 11.49 0.74
N ARG A 9 -12.01 10.52 -0.10
CA ARG A 9 -12.98 9.52 -0.58
C ARG A 9 -13.12 8.34 0.38
N ARG A 10 -12.03 7.89 0.97
CA ARG A 10 -11.98 6.74 1.89
C ARG A 10 -10.96 6.96 2.98
N LEU A 11 -11.29 6.52 4.19
CA LEU A 11 -10.39 6.46 5.32
C LEU A 11 -10.14 5.01 5.71
N SER A 12 -8.95 4.74 6.29
CA SER A 12 -8.68 3.45 6.93
C SER A 12 -9.64 3.19 8.09
N ALA A 13 -9.83 1.92 8.44
CA ALA A 13 -10.78 1.43 9.45
C ALA A 13 -12.27 1.70 9.15
N THR A 14 -12.64 2.24 8.00
CA THR A 14 -14.03 2.37 7.57
C THR A 14 -14.35 1.39 6.45
N THR A 15 -15.57 0.83 6.46
CA THR A 15 -16.10 -0.02 5.38
C THR A 15 -16.99 0.78 4.41
N VAL A 16 -17.38 1.98 4.80
CA VAL A 16 -18.30 2.84 4.06
C VAL A 16 -17.52 3.94 3.36
N THR A 17 -17.79 4.15 2.08
CA THR A 17 -17.30 5.33 1.36
C THR A 17 -18.00 6.55 1.95
N PRO A 18 -17.26 7.57 2.45
CA PRO A 18 -17.89 8.78 2.94
C PRO A 18 -18.71 9.45 1.83
N PRO A 19 -19.75 10.23 2.17
CA PRO A 19 -20.47 11.02 1.19
C PRO A 19 -19.48 11.94 0.47
N GLN A 20 -19.72 12.19 -0.81
CA GLN A 20 -18.86 13.07 -1.62
C GLN A 20 -18.75 14.44 -0.94
N GLY A 21 -17.52 14.94 -0.87
CA GLY A 21 -17.23 16.28 -0.39
C GLY A 21 -18.00 17.35 -1.21
N ARG A 22 -18.23 18.50 -0.61
CA ARG A 22 -19.03 19.58 -1.22
C ARG A 22 -18.33 20.30 -2.40
N SER A 23 -17.03 20.08 -2.59
CA SER A 23 -16.28 20.67 -3.69
C SER A 23 -15.99 19.60 -4.73
N PRO A 24 -16.47 19.74 -5.97
CA PRO A 24 -16.11 18.82 -7.02
C PRO A 24 -14.61 18.97 -7.31
N VAL A 25 -13.84 17.97 -6.95
CA VAL A 25 -12.48 17.83 -7.49
C VAL A 25 -12.64 17.52 -8.97
N THR A 26 -12.09 18.36 -9.81
CA THR A 26 -12.17 18.20 -11.26
C THR A 26 -11.33 17.00 -11.71
N GLY A 27 -11.95 15.83 -11.75
CA GLY A 27 -11.40 14.62 -12.34
C GLY A 27 -10.46 13.81 -11.46
N THR A 28 -10.36 12.55 -11.79
CA THR A 28 -9.36 11.62 -11.26
C THR A 28 -8.04 11.83 -11.99
N VAL A 29 -6.93 11.84 -11.25
CA VAL A 29 -5.60 12.04 -11.84
C VAL A 29 -4.88 10.71 -12.01
N ALA A 30 -3.97 10.64 -12.98
CA ALA A 30 -3.07 9.51 -13.13
C ALA A 30 -1.70 9.94 -13.63
N LYS A 31 -0.73 9.08 -13.37
CA LYS A 31 0.61 9.14 -13.91
C LYS A 31 0.80 7.96 -14.85
N LEU A 32 1.19 8.24 -16.07
CA LEU A 32 1.56 7.23 -17.06
C LEU A 32 3.08 7.17 -17.19
N ILE A 33 3.62 5.96 -17.20
CA ILE A 33 5.05 5.69 -17.36
C ILE A 33 5.25 4.84 -18.60
N ASP A 34 5.85 5.42 -19.62
CA ASP A 34 6.23 4.74 -20.85
C ASP A 34 7.64 4.15 -20.69
N VAL A 35 7.72 2.83 -20.43
CA VAL A 35 9.01 2.18 -20.24
C VAL A 35 9.87 2.21 -21.49
N SER A 36 9.28 2.36 -22.68
CA SER A 36 9.98 2.41 -23.95
C SER A 36 10.78 3.70 -24.16
N LYS A 37 10.44 4.78 -23.43
CA LYS A 37 11.15 6.05 -23.43
C LYS A 37 12.11 6.18 -22.26
N CYS A 38 12.06 5.25 -21.29
CA CYS A 38 12.86 5.32 -20.09
C CYS A 38 14.33 4.95 -20.38
N ILE A 39 15.26 5.81 -20.00
CA ILE A 39 16.71 5.59 -20.15
C ILE A 39 17.41 5.21 -18.83
N GLY A 40 16.66 4.96 -17.76
CA GLY A 40 17.22 4.57 -16.48
C GLY A 40 18.05 5.62 -15.75
N CYS A 41 17.93 6.90 -16.10
CA CYS A 41 18.78 7.99 -15.57
C CYS A 41 18.60 8.27 -14.06
N LYS A 42 17.61 7.67 -13.40
CA LYS A 42 17.27 7.83 -11.96
C LYS A 42 16.87 9.25 -11.54
N ALA A 43 16.71 10.22 -12.44
CA ALA A 43 16.30 11.57 -12.11
C ALA A 43 14.96 11.61 -11.34
N CYS A 44 14.01 10.73 -11.68
CA CYS A 44 12.73 10.60 -10.97
C CYS A 44 12.89 10.08 -9.53
N GLN A 45 13.88 9.23 -9.29
CA GLN A 45 14.23 8.73 -7.94
C GLN A 45 14.86 9.86 -7.13
N THR A 46 15.85 10.55 -7.66
CA THR A 46 16.50 11.70 -7.03
C THR A 46 15.50 12.81 -6.71
N ALA A 47 14.64 13.19 -7.68
CA ALA A 47 13.64 14.24 -7.46
C ALA A 47 12.62 13.87 -6.38
N CYS A 48 12.26 12.59 -6.24
CA CYS A 48 11.41 12.10 -5.16
C CYS A 48 12.10 12.27 -3.80
N MET A 49 13.38 11.92 -3.73
CA MET A 49 14.18 12.03 -2.52
C MET A 49 14.37 13.50 -2.10
N GLU A 50 14.71 14.37 -3.05
CA GLU A 50 14.89 15.80 -2.81
C GLU A 50 13.60 16.47 -2.33
N TRP A 51 12.48 16.19 -3.01
CA TRP A 51 11.21 16.82 -2.67
C TRP A 51 10.65 16.40 -1.30
N ASN A 52 10.86 15.12 -0.92
CA ASN A 52 10.32 14.55 0.30
C ASN A 52 11.34 14.45 1.43
N ASP A 53 12.55 15.02 1.27
CA ASP A 53 13.66 14.99 2.25
C ASP A 53 14.04 13.58 2.70
N LEU A 54 14.27 12.68 1.73
CA LEU A 54 14.50 11.24 1.95
C LEU A 54 15.96 10.84 1.71
N ARG A 55 16.94 11.59 2.20
CA ARG A 55 18.34 11.45 1.76
C ARG A 55 19.17 10.39 2.48
N ASP A 56 18.71 9.89 3.60
CA ASP A 56 19.55 9.16 4.56
C ASP A 56 19.89 7.70 4.20
N GLU A 57 19.31 7.11 3.16
CA GLU A 57 19.40 5.66 2.95
C GLU A 57 19.83 5.21 1.54
N VAL A 58 20.48 6.07 0.76
CA VAL A 58 20.94 5.67 -0.58
C VAL A 58 22.19 4.78 -0.55
N GLY A 59 22.79 4.50 0.51
CA GLY A 59 23.87 3.57 0.70
C GLY A 59 24.94 3.49 -0.42
N GLU A 60 25.96 2.72 -0.21
CA GLU A 60 26.98 2.42 -1.22
C GLU A 60 26.41 1.55 -2.34
N ASN A 61 26.91 1.75 -3.56
CA ASN A 61 26.57 0.90 -4.69
C ASN A 61 27.32 -0.44 -4.59
N HIS A 62 26.59 -1.54 -4.50
CA HIS A 62 27.14 -2.88 -4.39
C HIS A 62 27.26 -3.60 -5.74
N GLY A 63 27.40 -2.85 -6.84
CA GLY A 63 27.61 -3.41 -8.19
C GLY A 63 26.32 -3.78 -8.92
N THR A 64 25.15 -3.32 -8.44
CA THR A 64 23.87 -3.48 -9.13
C THR A 64 23.40 -2.12 -9.67
N TYR A 65 22.62 -2.14 -10.75
CA TYR A 65 21.98 -0.91 -11.26
C TYR A 65 20.92 -0.38 -10.32
N ASP A 66 20.22 -1.27 -9.61
CA ASP A 66 19.24 -0.92 -8.59
C ASP A 66 19.97 -0.43 -7.33
N ASN A 67 19.79 0.84 -6.98
CA ASN A 67 20.32 1.40 -5.75
C ASN A 67 19.34 2.45 -5.21
N PRO A 68 18.74 2.25 -4.02
CA PRO A 68 18.82 1.01 -3.22
C PRO A 68 18.24 -0.20 -3.94
N THR A 69 18.54 -1.41 -3.47
CA THR A 69 18.09 -2.66 -4.10
C THR A 69 16.59 -2.91 -3.95
N ASP A 70 15.91 -2.22 -3.02
CA ASP A 70 14.47 -2.30 -2.84
C ASP A 70 13.90 -0.96 -2.37
N LEU A 71 12.57 -0.85 -2.37
CA LEU A 71 11.86 0.24 -1.73
C LEU A 71 12.18 0.26 -0.22
N THR A 72 12.38 1.44 0.32
CA THR A 72 12.64 1.65 1.75
C THR A 72 11.73 2.76 2.29
N PRO A 73 11.63 2.96 3.61
CA PRO A 73 10.94 4.12 4.16
C PRO A 73 11.49 5.46 3.68
N GLN A 74 12.75 5.49 3.22
CA GLN A 74 13.46 6.66 2.71
C GLN A 74 13.65 6.65 1.19
N SER A 75 13.24 5.58 0.50
CA SER A 75 13.31 5.45 -0.96
C SER A 75 11.97 4.97 -1.50
N TRP A 76 11.03 5.92 -1.69
CA TRP A 76 9.66 5.62 -2.14
C TRP A 76 9.54 5.31 -3.62
N THR A 77 10.63 5.48 -4.34
CA THR A 77 10.76 5.21 -5.77
C THR A 77 12.13 4.62 -6.03
N VAL A 78 12.17 3.49 -6.71
CA VAL A 78 13.40 2.82 -7.13
C VAL A 78 13.31 2.51 -8.62
N MET A 79 14.41 2.71 -9.34
CA MET A 79 14.52 2.29 -10.73
C MET A 79 14.99 0.83 -10.76
N ARG A 80 14.16 -0.03 -11.35
CA ARG A 80 14.43 -1.44 -11.55
C ARG A 80 14.97 -1.68 -12.94
N PHE A 81 15.99 -2.50 -13.02
CA PHE A 81 16.63 -2.91 -14.27
C PHE A 81 16.53 -4.43 -14.39
N ALA A 82 15.97 -4.89 -15.49
CA ALA A 82 15.92 -6.30 -15.83
C ALA A 82 16.51 -6.51 -17.21
N GLU A 83 17.30 -7.56 -17.35
CA GLU A 83 17.87 -7.98 -18.61
C GLU A 83 17.07 -9.17 -19.12
N HIS A 84 16.65 -9.11 -20.37
CA HIS A 84 15.86 -10.14 -21.02
C HIS A 84 16.46 -10.46 -22.38
N GLU A 85 16.75 -11.73 -22.63
CA GLU A 85 17.14 -12.21 -23.95
C GLU A 85 15.85 -12.54 -24.72
N ASN A 86 15.66 -11.87 -25.86
CA ASN A 86 14.50 -12.12 -26.70
C ASN A 86 14.70 -13.39 -27.57
N ASN A 87 13.68 -13.78 -28.31
CA ASN A 87 13.69 -15.01 -29.13
C ASN A 87 14.77 -14.98 -30.25
N ASP A 88 15.27 -13.81 -30.61
CA ASP A 88 16.32 -13.61 -31.63
C ASP A 88 17.72 -13.59 -31.00
N GLY A 89 17.85 -13.83 -29.71
CA GLY A 89 19.13 -13.81 -28.98
C GLY A 89 19.65 -12.42 -28.69
N ASN A 90 18.84 -11.37 -28.86
CA ASN A 90 19.21 -10.00 -28.53
C ASN A 90 18.86 -9.67 -27.07
N LEU A 91 19.78 -8.96 -26.39
CA LEU A 91 19.57 -8.47 -25.05
C LEU A 91 18.65 -7.23 -25.06
N GLU A 92 17.58 -7.28 -24.28
CA GLU A 92 16.67 -6.17 -24.01
C GLU A 92 16.84 -5.69 -22.58
N TRP A 93 17.00 -4.39 -22.39
CA TRP A 93 16.95 -3.76 -21.08
C TRP A 93 15.55 -3.26 -20.78
N LEU A 94 14.92 -3.89 -19.80
CA LEU A 94 13.58 -3.55 -19.36
C LEU A 94 13.67 -2.72 -18.07
N ILE A 95 13.49 -1.42 -18.20
CA ILE A 95 13.69 -0.47 -17.12
C ILE A 95 12.33 0.01 -16.61
N ARG A 96 12.06 -0.19 -15.32
CA ARG A 96 10.80 0.21 -14.69
C ARG A 96 11.03 1.09 -13.47
N LYS A 97 10.27 2.17 -13.37
CA LYS A 97 10.16 2.95 -12.16
C LYS A 97 9.24 2.22 -11.17
N ASP A 98 9.79 1.67 -10.10
CA ASP A 98 9.03 1.02 -9.04
C ASP A 98 8.54 2.01 -7.98
N GLY A 99 7.36 1.76 -7.43
CA GLY A 99 6.73 2.57 -6.41
C GLY A 99 5.24 2.31 -6.30
N CYS A 100 4.52 3.12 -5.52
CA CYS A 100 3.09 2.94 -5.31
C CYS A 100 2.29 3.09 -6.61
N MET A 101 1.36 2.15 -6.82
CA MET A 101 0.45 2.15 -7.98
C MET A 101 -0.80 2.99 -7.76
N HIS A 102 -1.05 3.46 -6.53
CA HIS A 102 -2.28 4.20 -6.17
C HIS A 102 -3.53 3.52 -6.72
N CYS A 103 -3.82 2.33 -6.20
CA CYS A 103 -4.93 1.50 -6.65
C CYS A 103 -6.27 2.21 -6.50
N GLU A 104 -7.20 1.99 -7.43
CA GLU A 104 -8.59 2.45 -7.30
C GLU A 104 -9.28 1.76 -6.12
N ASP A 105 -8.96 0.48 -5.91
CA ASP A 105 -9.38 -0.30 -4.75
C ASP A 105 -8.15 -0.68 -3.91
N PRO A 106 -7.71 0.19 -2.96
CA PRO A 106 -6.42 0.02 -2.30
C PRO A 106 -6.48 -1.02 -1.17
N GLY A 107 -5.79 -2.16 -1.37
CA GLY A 107 -5.70 -3.23 -0.37
C GLY A 107 -5.01 -2.78 0.93
N CYS A 108 -4.03 -1.88 0.85
CA CYS A 108 -3.36 -1.31 2.02
C CYS A 108 -4.33 -0.51 2.92
N LEU A 109 -5.25 0.28 2.32
CA LEU A 109 -6.28 1.01 3.05
C LEU A 109 -7.28 0.05 3.70
N LYS A 110 -7.73 -0.96 2.94
CA LYS A 110 -8.64 -1.99 3.47
C LYS A 110 -8.05 -2.76 4.64
N ALA A 111 -6.76 -3.07 4.59
CA ALA A 111 -6.08 -3.81 5.65
C ALA A 111 -5.81 -2.96 6.91
N CYS A 112 -5.69 -1.64 6.79
CA CYS A 112 -5.30 -0.77 7.89
C CYS A 112 -6.37 -0.70 8.99
N PRO A 113 -6.02 -1.02 10.27
CA PRO A 113 -6.94 -0.92 11.39
C PRO A 113 -7.00 0.48 12.01
N ALA A 114 -6.01 1.34 11.75
CA ALA A 114 -5.90 2.66 12.38
C ALA A 114 -6.74 3.69 11.62
N PRO A 115 -7.69 4.37 12.31
CA PRO A 115 -8.54 5.38 11.68
C PRO A 115 -7.72 6.54 11.11
N GLY A 116 -7.95 6.88 9.82
CA GLY A 116 -7.31 8.02 9.18
C GLY A 116 -5.82 7.87 8.89
N ALA A 117 -5.17 6.74 9.21
CA ALA A 117 -3.77 6.52 8.89
C ALA A 117 -3.52 6.32 7.38
N ILE A 118 -4.50 5.81 6.66
CA ILE A 118 -4.48 5.72 5.20
C ILE A 118 -5.76 6.33 4.68
N VAL A 119 -5.63 7.23 3.72
CA VAL A 119 -6.73 7.93 3.08
C VAL A 119 -6.68 7.73 1.57
N GLN A 120 -7.83 7.75 0.93
CA GLN A 120 -7.94 7.86 -0.52
C GLN A 120 -8.71 9.12 -0.84
N TYR A 121 -8.08 10.02 -1.57
CA TYR A 121 -8.70 11.24 -2.03
C TYR A 121 -9.61 10.98 -3.24
N THR A 122 -10.52 11.88 -3.52
CA THR A 122 -11.47 11.78 -4.65
C THR A 122 -10.78 11.77 -6.00
N ASN A 123 -9.60 12.37 -6.10
CA ASN A 123 -8.78 12.33 -7.30
C ASN A 123 -8.01 10.99 -7.52
N GLY A 124 -8.20 10.01 -6.63
CA GLY A 124 -7.61 8.67 -6.72
C GLY A 124 -6.27 8.49 -6.00
N ILE A 125 -5.68 9.56 -5.47
CA ILE A 125 -4.44 9.46 -4.70
C ILE A 125 -4.70 8.72 -3.39
N VAL A 126 -3.87 7.71 -3.10
CA VAL A 126 -3.85 7.03 -1.80
C VAL A 126 -2.69 7.58 -1.00
N ASP A 127 -2.95 8.14 0.18
CA ASP A 127 -1.95 8.78 1.01
C ASP A 127 -1.86 8.15 2.40
N PHE A 128 -0.69 8.31 3.04
CA PHE A 128 -0.39 7.79 4.37
C PHE A 128 -0.15 8.96 5.31
N HIS A 129 -0.93 9.00 6.38
CA HIS A 129 -0.82 9.98 7.46
C HIS A 129 -0.08 9.34 8.64
N GLN A 130 1.22 9.63 8.73
CA GLN A 130 2.10 9.00 9.70
C GLN A 130 1.67 9.27 11.14
N GLU A 131 1.09 10.44 11.42
CA GLU A 131 0.60 10.83 12.75
C GLU A 131 -0.47 9.87 13.30
N ASN A 132 -1.23 9.22 12.41
CA ASN A 132 -2.27 8.25 12.77
C ASN A 132 -1.79 6.78 12.65
N CYS A 133 -0.56 6.56 12.18
CA CYS A 133 -0.03 5.22 11.94
C CYS A 133 0.42 4.57 13.25
N ILE A 134 0.01 3.33 13.50
CA ILE A 134 0.37 2.52 14.66
C ILE A 134 1.44 1.47 14.39
N GLY A 135 2.06 1.46 13.20
CA GLY A 135 3.17 0.57 12.87
C GLY A 135 2.85 -0.91 12.70
N CYS A 136 1.58 -1.32 12.66
CA CYS A 136 1.17 -2.72 12.69
C CYS A 136 1.54 -3.57 11.46
N GLY A 137 1.99 -2.97 10.35
CA GLY A 137 2.44 -3.67 9.15
C GLY A 137 1.34 -4.27 8.25
N TYR A 138 0.05 -4.18 8.61
CA TYR A 138 -1.02 -4.78 7.81
C TYR A 138 -1.14 -4.18 6.40
N CYS A 139 -0.73 -2.93 6.20
CA CYS A 139 -0.68 -2.31 4.88
C CYS A 139 0.36 -2.97 3.96
N VAL A 140 1.45 -3.53 4.51
CA VAL A 140 2.45 -4.29 3.75
C VAL A 140 1.80 -5.59 3.25
N ALA A 141 1.23 -6.39 4.16
CA ALA A 141 0.56 -7.64 3.82
C ALA A 141 -0.67 -7.44 2.90
N GLY A 142 -1.34 -6.29 3.00
CA GLY A 142 -2.50 -5.94 2.18
C GLY A 142 -2.16 -5.41 0.78
N CYS A 143 -0.89 -5.12 0.49
CA CYS A 143 -0.47 -4.55 -0.79
C CYS A 143 -0.07 -5.65 -1.78
N PRO A 144 -0.79 -5.85 -2.90
CA PRO A 144 -0.43 -6.87 -3.88
C PRO A 144 0.81 -6.52 -4.72
N PHE A 145 1.38 -5.32 -4.53
CA PHE A 145 2.60 -4.84 -5.20
C PHE A 145 3.80 -4.75 -4.26
N ASP A 146 3.63 -5.14 -3.00
CA ASP A 146 4.67 -5.09 -1.97
C ASP A 146 5.36 -3.72 -1.84
N VAL A 147 4.58 -2.63 -1.76
CA VAL A 147 5.15 -1.27 -1.77
C VAL A 147 5.36 -0.66 -0.39
N PRO A 148 4.41 -0.69 0.56
CA PRO A 148 4.60 -0.03 1.85
C PRO A 148 5.81 -0.60 2.62
N ARG A 149 6.56 0.27 3.27
CA ARG A 149 7.69 -0.10 4.13
C ARG A 149 7.54 0.52 5.51
N ILE A 150 7.86 -0.26 6.55
CA ILE A 150 7.83 0.22 7.94
C ILE A 150 9.22 0.74 8.29
N SER A 151 9.28 1.96 8.78
CA SER A 151 10.52 2.59 9.26
C SER A 151 10.87 2.04 10.64
N LYS A 152 12.15 1.68 10.82
CA LYS A 152 12.69 1.26 12.11
C LYS A 152 12.96 2.44 13.06
N LYS A 153 12.91 3.68 12.55
CA LYS A 153 13.19 4.89 13.34
C LYS A 153 11.99 5.31 14.19
N ASP A 154 10.77 5.14 13.64
CA ASP A 154 9.53 5.64 14.24
C ASP A 154 8.36 4.64 14.16
N ASP A 155 8.62 3.41 13.69
CA ASP A 155 7.64 2.32 13.53
C ASP A 155 6.42 2.72 12.69
N ARG A 156 6.60 3.60 11.68
CA ARG A 156 5.53 4.09 10.80
C ARG A 156 5.69 3.61 9.38
N ALA A 157 4.57 3.53 8.67
CA ALA A 157 4.53 3.09 7.29
C ALA A 157 4.75 4.24 6.31
N TYR A 158 5.56 3.99 5.28
CA TYR A 158 5.91 4.97 4.25
C TYR A 158 5.74 4.39 2.86
N LYS A 159 5.38 5.24 1.91
CA LYS A 159 5.31 4.97 0.47
C LYS A 159 5.19 6.26 -0.34
N CYS A 160 5.27 6.16 -1.67
CA CYS A 160 4.99 7.28 -2.57
C CYS A 160 3.59 7.88 -2.31
N THR A 161 3.51 9.21 -2.16
CA THR A 161 2.27 10.00 -1.94
C THR A 161 1.66 10.52 -3.24
N LEU A 162 2.25 10.22 -4.41
CA LEU A 162 1.99 10.89 -5.70
C LEU A 162 2.19 12.42 -5.63
N CYS A 163 2.98 12.88 -4.66
CA CYS A 163 3.14 14.31 -4.36
C CYS A 163 1.79 15.01 -4.19
N SER A 164 0.94 14.49 -3.29
CA SER A 164 -0.40 15.03 -3.00
C SER A 164 -0.36 16.51 -2.67
N ASP A 165 0.68 16.96 -1.98
CA ASP A 165 0.98 18.36 -1.66
C ASP A 165 1.17 19.24 -2.91
N ARG A 166 1.93 18.73 -3.91
CA ARG A 166 2.13 19.43 -5.19
C ARG A 166 0.87 19.44 -6.04
N VAL A 167 0.20 18.29 -6.13
CA VAL A 167 -1.03 18.13 -6.91
C VAL A 167 -2.14 19.02 -6.35
N ALA A 168 -2.24 19.16 -5.02
CA ALA A 168 -3.20 20.05 -4.37
C ALA A 168 -3.07 21.52 -4.78
N VAL A 169 -1.88 21.96 -5.17
CA VAL A 169 -1.62 23.33 -5.67
C VAL A 169 -1.48 23.41 -7.19
N GLY A 170 -1.92 22.38 -7.92
CA GLY A 170 -1.91 22.35 -9.38
C GLY A 170 -0.53 22.14 -10.00
N GLN A 171 0.43 21.59 -9.25
CA GLN A 171 1.75 21.23 -9.75
C GLN A 171 1.83 19.75 -10.09
N GLU A 172 2.66 19.41 -11.07
CA GLU A 172 2.97 18.02 -11.40
C GLU A 172 3.80 17.37 -10.29
N PRO A 173 3.67 16.04 -10.09
CA PRO A 173 4.59 15.29 -9.24
C PRO A 173 6.07 15.54 -9.59
N ALA A 174 6.94 15.58 -8.58
CA ALA A 174 8.37 15.87 -8.76
C ALA A 174 9.05 14.95 -9.79
N CYS A 175 8.70 13.65 -9.77
CA CYS A 175 9.23 12.65 -10.70
C CYS A 175 8.77 12.87 -12.16
N VAL A 176 7.62 13.49 -12.39
CA VAL A 176 7.13 13.86 -13.71
C VAL A 176 7.94 15.03 -14.24
N LYS A 177 7.99 16.11 -13.46
CA LYS A 177 8.65 17.36 -13.84
C LYS A 177 10.14 17.16 -14.19
N THR A 178 10.80 16.21 -13.55
CA THR A 178 12.24 15.97 -13.74
C THR A 178 12.57 15.00 -14.88
N CYS A 179 11.58 14.31 -15.47
CA CYS A 179 11.85 13.27 -16.46
C CYS A 179 12.38 13.84 -17.78
N PRO A 180 13.68 13.67 -18.15
CA PRO A 180 14.27 14.34 -19.30
C PRO A 180 13.76 13.80 -20.64
N THR A 181 13.27 12.55 -20.67
CA THR A 181 12.77 11.91 -21.91
C THR A 181 11.25 12.03 -22.08
N GLY A 182 10.55 12.61 -21.08
CA GLY A 182 9.09 12.58 -21.06
C GLY A 182 8.49 11.17 -20.96
N ALA A 183 9.26 10.21 -20.43
CA ALA A 183 8.77 8.86 -20.17
C ALA A 183 7.69 8.84 -19.08
N ILE A 184 7.66 9.83 -18.21
CA ILE A 184 6.66 9.96 -17.14
C ILE A 184 5.83 11.20 -17.45
N VAL A 185 4.53 11.03 -17.63
CA VAL A 185 3.55 12.09 -17.85
C VAL A 185 2.43 12.03 -16.81
N PHE A 186 1.75 13.15 -16.59
CA PHE A 186 0.71 13.28 -15.58
C PHE A 186 -0.45 14.11 -16.13
N GLY A 187 -1.67 13.72 -15.79
CA GLY A 187 -2.88 14.39 -16.22
C GLY A 187 -4.13 13.74 -15.63
N THR A 188 -5.29 13.96 -16.26
CA THR A 188 -6.48 13.20 -15.90
C THR A 188 -6.29 11.71 -16.27
N LYS A 189 -6.97 10.82 -15.57
CA LYS A 189 -6.84 9.37 -15.84
C LYS A 189 -7.31 9.03 -17.25
N GLU A 190 -8.31 9.71 -17.74
CA GLU A 190 -8.86 9.58 -19.08
C GLU A 190 -7.83 10.01 -20.13
N ASP A 191 -7.24 11.21 -20.00
CA ASP A 191 -6.21 11.70 -20.93
C ASP A 191 -4.99 10.77 -20.95
N MET A 192 -4.60 10.25 -19.77
CA MET A 192 -3.46 9.32 -19.69
C MET A 192 -3.76 7.98 -20.37
N LYS A 193 -5.00 7.52 -20.38
CA LYS A 193 -5.40 6.32 -21.14
C LYS A 193 -5.36 6.56 -22.65
N VAL A 194 -5.88 7.70 -23.12
CA VAL A 194 -5.81 8.08 -24.54
C VAL A 194 -4.34 8.16 -24.98
N HIS A 195 -3.50 8.85 -24.21
CA HIS A 195 -2.07 8.94 -24.49
C HIS A 195 -1.37 7.57 -24.51
N ALA A 196 -1.79 6.65 -23.63
CA ALA A 196 -1.27 5.28 -23.62
C ALA A 196 -1.68 4.50 -24.89
N GLU A 197 -2.94 4.64 -25.34
CA GLU A 197 -3.45 3.98 -26.54
C GLU A 197 -2.71 4.45 -27.79
N GLU A 198 -2.52 5.77 -27.97
CA GLU A 198 -1.75 6.32 -29.06
C GLU A 198 -0.31 5.77 -29.06
N ARG A 199 0.31 5.69 -27.88
CA ARG A 199 1.66 5.18 -27.76
C ARG A 199 1.76 3.68 -28.06
N ILE A 200 0.78 2.89 -27.67
CA ILE A 200 0.71 1.46 -27.97
C ILE A 200 0.60 1.22 -29.48
N VAL A 201 -0.19 2.03 -30.19
CA VAL A 201 -0.31 1.95 -31.65
C VAL A 201 1.06 2.23 -32.30
N ASP A 202 1.77 3.26 -31.86
CA ASP A 202 3.11 3.57 -32.35
C ASP A 202 4.10 2.42 -32.09
N LEU A 203 4.11 1.86 -30.87
CA LEU A 203 4.99 0.74 -30.54
C LEU A 203 4.70 -0.52 -31.38
N LYS A 204 3.44 -0.83 -31.60
CA LYS A 204 3.05 -1.95 -32.48
C LYS A 204 3.50 -1.75 -33.93
N SER A 205 3.42 -0.52 -34.44
CA SER A 205 3.92 -0.20 -35.80
C SER A 205 5.43 -0.36 -35.92
N ARG A 206 6.16 -0.29 -34.78
CA ARG A 206 7.61 -0.47 -34.69
C ARG A 206 8.03 -1.93 -34.40
N GLY A 207 7.09 -2.87 -34.42
CA GLY A 207 7.35 -4.29 -34.25
C GLY A 207 7.16 -4.85 -32.82
N PHE A 208 6.71 -4.04 -31.85
CA PHE A 208 6.40 -4.51 -30.51
C PHE A 208 4.94 -4.98 -30.43
N GLU A 209 4.66 -6.14 -31.01
CA GLU A 209 3.29 -6.67 -31.15
C GLU A 209 2.55 -6.81 -29.80
N ASN A 210 3.29 -7.18 -28.73
CA ASN A 210 2.75 -7.37 -27.38
C ASN A 210 2.75 -6.09 -26.53
N ALA A 211 2.98 -4.91 -27.16
CA ALA A 211 2.90 -3.65 -26.44
C ALA A 211 1.47 -3.39 -25.93
N GLY A 212 1.36 -2.94 -24.68
CA GLY A 212 0.07 -2.72 -24.06
C GLY A 212 0.12 -1.89 -22.79
N LEU A 213 -1.08 -1.54 -22.31
CA LEU A 213 -1.27 -0.80 -21.06
C LEU A 213 -1.37 -1.78 -19.88
N TYR A 214 -0.56 -1.55 -18.87
CA TYR A 214 -0.69 -2.20 -17.57
C TYR A 214 -1.51 -1.32 -16.62
N ASP A 215 -2.79 -1.65 -16.48
CA ASP A 215 -3.77 -1.06 -15.55
C ASP A 215 -4.62 -2.21 -14.94
N PRO A 216 -4.09 -2.94 -13.93
CA PRO A 216 -4.65 -4.22 -13.51
C PRO A 216 -6.01 -4.09 -12.83
N LEU A 217 -7.03 -4.78 -13.37
CA LEU A 217 -8.40 -4.74 -12.87
C LEU A 217 -8.60 -5.41 -11.50
N GLY A 218 -7.70 -6.30 -11.09
CA GLY A 218 -7.83 -7.02 -9.80
C GLY A 218 -7.72 -6.12 -8.56
N VAL A 219 -7.34 -4.86 -8.75
CA VAL A 219 -7.33 -3.78 -7.75
C VAL A 219 -8.18 -2.58 -8.19
N GLY A 220 -9.14 -2.82 -9.12
CA GLY A 220 -10.03 -1.78 -9.68
C GLY A 220 -9.37 -0.85 -10.69
N GLY A 221 -8.15 -1.17 -11.16
CA GLY A 221 -7.28 -0.28 -11.90
C GLY A 221 -6.37 0.53 -10.99
N THR A 222 -5.49 1.33 -11.58
CA THR A 222 -4.46 2.10 -10.85
C THR A 222 -4.37 3.53 -11.34
N HIS A 223 -3.82 4.42 -10.51
CA HIS A 223 -3.52 5.81 -10.86
C HIS A 223 -2.04 6.02 -11.22
N VAL A 224 -1.28 4.93 -11.26
CA VAL A 224 0.04 4.84 -11.87
C VAL A 224 -0.02 3.68 -12.86
N MET A 225 0.09 3.97 -14.13
CA MET A 225 -0.06 3.02 -15.23
C MET A 225 1.25 2.91 -16.00
N TYR A 226 1.48 1.77 -16.65
CA TYR A 226 2.66 1.59 -17.51
C TYR A 226 2.26 1.25 -18.94
N VAL A 227 2.95 1.85 -19.91
CA VAL A 227 3.04 1.32 -21.27
C VAL A 227 4.24 0.40 -21.33
N LEU A 228 4.00 -0.90 -21.59
CA LEU A 228 5.01 -1.94 -21.62
C LEU A 228 5.20 -2.47 -23.04
N HIS A 229 6.44 -2.85 -23.42
CA HIS A 229 6.69 -3.56 -24.68
C HIS A 229 6.11 -4.97 -24.65
N HIS A 230 6.18 -5.65 -23.48
CA HIS A 230 5.71 -7.00 -23.22
C HIS A 230 4.62 -6.98 -22.17
N ALA A 231 3.44 -6.42 -22.51
CA ALA A 231 2.32 -6.34 -21.58
C ALA A 231 1.68 -7.70 -21.28
N ASP A 232 1.92 -8.70 -22.11
CA ASP A 232 1.56 -10.10 -21.91
C ASP A 232 2.41 -10.79 -20.84
N LYS A 233 3.62 -10.27 -20.56
CA LYS A 233 4.59 -10.81 -19.61
C LYS A 233 5.09 -9.76 -18.60
N PRO A 234 4.24 -9.17 -17.76
CA PRO A 234 4.66 -8.09 -16.85
C PRO A 234 5.77 -8.49 -15.88
N LYS A 235 5.90 -9.77 -15.55
CA LYS A 235 6.95 -10.29 -14.67
C LYS A 235 8.37 -10.03 -15.16
N LEU A 236 8.58 -9.84 -16.46
CA LEU A 236 9.87 -9.45 -17.03
C LEU A 236 10.38 -8.12 -16.46
N TYR A 237 9.47 -7.24 -16.04
CA TYR A 237 9.81 -5.94 -15.44
C TYR A 237 10.04 -6.07 -13.93
N SER A 238 11.07 -6.81 -13.52
CA SER A 238 11.44 -7.02 -12.12
C SER A 238 10.25 -7.47 -11.28
N ASN A 239 9.63 -8.58 -11.66
CA ASN A 239 8.52 -9.23 -10.98
C ASN A 239 7.25 -8.36 -10.82
N LEU A 240 6.96 -7.48 -11.77
CA LEU A 240 5.67 -6.77 -11.79
C LEU A 240 4.52 -7.80 -11.83
N PRO A 241 3.58 -7.79 -10.86
CA PRO A 241 2.53 -8.81 -10.78
C PRO A 241 1.63 -8.85 -12.01
N GLU A 242 1.40 -10.02 -12.60
CA GLU A 242 0.48 -10.17 -13.75
C GLU A 242 -0.97 -9.91 -13.38
N ARG A 243 -1.40 -10.42 -12.23
CA ARG A 243 -2.79 -10.34 -11.76
C ARG A 243 -2.84 -9.99 -10.28
N PRO A 244 -2.43 -8.76 -9.92
CA PRO A 244 -2.47 -8.34 -8.52
C PRO A 244 -3.91 -8.35 -8.01
N ARG A 245 -4.13 -8.97 -6.84
CA ARG A 245 -5.44 -9.06 -6.19
C ARG A 245 -5.28 -8.81 -4.71
N ILE A 246 -6.29 -8.18 -4.12
CA ILE A 246 -6.37 -8.02 -2.67
C ILE A 246 -6.67 -9.39 -2.07
N SER A 247 -5.92 -9.77 -1.04
CA SER A 247 -6.15 -11.04 -0.35
C SER A 247 -7.59 -11.11 0.21
N PRO A 248 -8.34 -12.19 -0.02
CA PRO A 248 -9.66 -12.39 0.56
C PRO A 248 -9.66 -12.32 2.10
N MET A 249 -8.52 -12.64 2.72
CA MET A 249 -8.33 -12.56 4.18
C MET A 249 -8.51 -11.14 4.72
N VAL A 250 -8.17 -10.11 3.93
CA VAL A 250 -8.40 -8.70 4.30
C VAL A 250 -9.90 -8.43 4.45
N GLY A 251 -10.71 -8.92 3.51
CA GLY A 251 -12.18 -8.81 3.57
C GLY A 251 -12.79 -9.62 4.72
N PHE A 252 -12.31 -10.84 4.92
CA PHE A 252 -12.75 -11.72 6.02
C PHE A 252 -12.47 -11.08 7.38
N TRP A 253 -11.24 -10.62 7.60
CA TRP A 253 -10.83 -9.99 8.86
C TRP A 253 -11.64 -8.72 9.19
N LYS A 254 -11.86 -7.86 8.23
CA LYS A 254 -12.61 -6.61 8.43
C LYS A 254 -14.12 -6.80 8.49
N GLY A 255 -14.67 -7.75 7.72
CA GLY A 255 -16.12 -7.97 7.60
C GLY A 255 -16.66 -9.02 8.56
N TRP A 256 -16.13 -10.23 8.50
CA TRP A 256 -16.71 -11.41 9.17
C TRP A 256 -16.14 -11.70 10.55
N SER A 257 -14.89 -11.36 10.83
CA SER A 257 -14.29 -11.71 12.13
C SER A 257 -14.99 -11.03 13.31
N LYS A 258 -15.44 -9.78 13.16
CA LYS A 258 -16.15 -9.03 14.20
C LYS A 258 -17.49 -9.69 14.59
N PRO A 259 -18.43 -9.93 13.65
CA PRO A 259 -19.68 -10.60 14.01
C PRO A 259 -19.46 -12.02 14.54
N LEU A 260 -18.48 -12.77 14.00
CA LEU A 260 -18.13 -14.10 14.53
C LEU A 260 -17.60 -14.02 15.96
N ALA A 261 -16.75 -13.05 16.28
CA ALA A 261 -16.26 -12.87 17.65
C ALA A 261 -17.39 -12.51 18.62
N VAL A 262 -18.30 -11.61 18.21
CA VAL A 262 -19.49 -11.27 19.03
C VAL A 262 -20.39 -12.48 19.23
N ALA A 263 -20.65 -13.27 18.19
CA ALA A 263 -21.42 -14.51 18.29
C ALA A 263 -20.73 -15.53 19.21
N GLY A 264 -19.41 -15.67 19.13
CA GLY A 264 -18.63 -16.54 20.03
C GLY A 264 -18.74 -16.11 21.49
N MET A 265 -18.58 -14.81 21.77
CA MET A 265 -18.74 -14.27 23.12
C MET A 265 -20.17 -14.50 23.67
N ALA A 266 -21.19 -14.25 22.84
CA ALA A 266 -22.58 -14.52 23.23
C ALA A 266 -22.82 -15.99 23.51
N ALA A 267 -22.31 -16.90 22.67
CA ALA A 267 -22.40 -18.34 22.89
C ALA A 267 -21.70 -18.77 24.17
N THR A 268 -20.52 -18.24 24.47
CA THR A 268 -19.79 -18.53 25.72
C THR A 268 -20.56 -18.01 26.95
N ALA A 269 -21.12 -16.80 26.87
CA ALA A 269 -21.93 -16.24 27.95
C ALA A 269 -23.20 -17.09 28.20
N LEU A 270 -23.89 -17.51 27.13
CA LEU A 270 -25.04 -18.40 27.23
C LEU A 270 -24.66 -19.76 27.81
N ALA A 271 -23.57 -20.37 27.34
CA ALA A 271 -23.08 -21.63 27.87
C ALA A 271 -22.74 -21.53 29.38
N GLY A 272 -22.06 -20.43 29.77
CA GLY A 272 -21.77 -20.14 31.18
C GLY A 272 -23.06 -19.97 32.02
N PHE A 273 -24.07 -19.24 31.49
CA PHE A 273 -25.35 -19.08 32.15
C PHE A 273 -26.06 -20.41 32.32
N PHE A 274 -26.14 -21.26 31.29
CA PHE A 274 -26.74 -22.59 31.39
C PHE A 274 -25.97 -23.52 32.36
N HIS A 275 -24.64 -23.45 32.33
CA HIS A 275 -23.81 -24.18 33.28
C HIS A 275 -24.13 -23.75 34.72
N TYR A 276 -24.12 -22.46 34.98
CA TYR A 276 -24.41 -21.89 36.30
C TYR A 276 -25.83 -22.26 36.82
N THR A 277 -26.84 -22.24 35.93
CA THR A 277 -28.22 -22.58 36.31
C THR A 277 -28.43 -24.07 36.57
N ARG A 278 -27.60 -24.97 35.96
CA ARG A 278 -27.71 -26.43 36.14
C ARG A 278 -26.82 -26.97 37.23
N VAL A 279 -25.61 -26.44 37.37
CA VAL A 279 -24.59 -26.96 38.29
C VAL A 279 -24.52 -26.12 39.57
N GLY A 280 -24.96 -24.86 39.49
CA GLY A 280 -24.87 -23.88 40.56
C GLY A 280 -23.46 -23.32 40.78
N PRO A 281 -23.27 -22.37 41.68
CA PRO A 281 -21.94 -21.99 42.11
C PRO A 281 -21.31 -23.20 42.82
N ASN A 282 -20.06 -23.49 42.52
CA ASN A 282 -19.27 -24.41 43.32
C ASN A 282 -19.27 -23.84 44.72
N GLU A 283 -20.02 -24.46 45.63
CA GLU A 283 -19.87 -24.15 47.05
C GLU A 283 -18.48 -24.62 47.44
N VAL A 284 -17.58 -23.69 47.66
CA VAL A 284 -16.28 -23.97 48.25
C VAL A 284 -16.58 -24.58 49.60
N SER A 285 -16.14 -25.81 49.85
CA SER A 285 -16.38 -26.46 51.13
C SER A 285 -15.70 -25.65 52.22
N LYS A 286 -16.28 -25.60 53.41
CA LYS A 286 -15.68 -24.88 54.55
C LYS A 286 -14.26 -25.35 54.87
N ASP A 287 -13.92 -26.58 54.48
CA ASP A 287 -12.59 -27.14 54.64
C ASP A 287 -11.61 -26.58 53.61
N GLU A 288 -12.02 -26.44 52.35
CA GLU A 288 -11.21 -25.77 51.29
C GLU A 288 -11.00 -24.27 51.56
N GLU A 289 -12.02 -23.58 52.10
CA GLU A 289 -11.90 -22.18 52.52
C GLU A 289 -10.89 -22.02 53.66
N ARG A 290 -10.89 -22.95 54.62
CA ARG A 290 -9.94 -22.95 55.73
C ARG A 290 -8.52 -23.23 55.25
N GLU A 291 -8.31 -24.23 54.38
CA GLU A 291 -7.00 -24.55 53.80
C GLU A 291 -6.43 -23.37 53.01
N ALA A 292 -7.25 -22.70 52.18
CA ALA A 292 -6.83 -21.52 51.43
C ALA A 292 -6.46 -20.34 52.34
N LEU A 293 -7.17 -20.15 53.45
CA LEU A 293 -6.85 -19.15 54.48
C LEU A 293 -5.55 -19.46 55.25
N GLU A 294 -5.31 -20.72 55.54
CA GLU A 294 -4.07 -21.17 56.17
C GLU A 294 -2.85 -21.03 55.25
N GLU A 295 -3.03 -21.34 53.96
CA GLU A 295 -2.00 -21.14 52.96
C GLU A 295 -1.67 -19.66 52.73
N ALA A 296 -2.70 -18.82 52.65
CA ALA A 296 -2.53 -17.36 52.54
C ALA A 296 -1.83 -16.75 53.79
N ARG A 297 -2.03 -17.33 54.98
CA ARG A 297 -1.30 -16.94 56.20
C ARG A 297 0.16 -17.33 56.12
N ARG A 298 0.48 -18.56 55.71
CA ARG A 298 1.86 -19.00 55.52
C ARG A 298 2.66 -18.12 54.56
N ILE A 299 2.07 -17.83 53.41
CA ILE A 299 2.71 -16.96 52.43
C ILE A 299 2.99 -15.57 53.03
N ARG A 300 2.06 -15.00 53.81
CA ARG A 300 2.28 -13.71 54.47
C ARG A 300 3.37 -13.75 55.58
N GLU A 301 3.50 -14.86 56.29
CA GLU A 301 4.55 -15.02 57.30
C GLU A 301 5.92 -15.16 56.65
N GLU A 302 6.03 -15.88 55.52
CA GLU A 302 7.26 -16.01 54.74
C GLU A 302 7.68 -14.67 54.11
N ASP A 303 6.75 -13.85 53.65
CA ASP A 303 7.05 -12.52 53.11
C ASP A 303 7.48 -11.49 54.19
N HIS A 304 7.17 -11.75 55.47
CA HIS A 304 7.60 -10.91 56.60
C HIS A 304 8.96 -11.30 57.18
N GLU A 305 9.44 -12.51 56.89
CA GLU A 305 10.77 -12.99 57.35
C GLU A 305 11.89 -12.81 56.31
N ALA A 306 11.57 -12.40 55.07
CA ALA A 306 12.49 -12.11 53.98
C ALA A 306 12.78 -10.59 53.87
#